data_2937fb4499f8b0d9732308691f3bf174
#
_entry.id   2937fb4499f8b0d9732308691f3bf174
#
_cell.length_a   1.000
_cell.length_b   1.000
_cell.length_c   1.000
_cell.angle_alpha   90.00
_cell.angle_beta   90.00
_cell.angle_gamma   90.00
#
_symmetry.space_group_name_H-M   'P 1'
#
loop_
_entity.id
_entity.type
_entity.pdbx_description
1 polymer ?
#
loop_
_entity_poly.entity_id
_entity_poly.type
_entity_poly.pdbx_seq_one_letter_code
_entity_poly.pdbx_strand_id
1 'polypeptide(L)'
;MKIVRTFLLIALISPFFQACDEFFSTENPLTDSEIIEGLKTALLVGTDSSVATTSRANGFYKDEVIKILLPPEADIIYENRNNPLLTAIGLDKKIEDAILALNAAAEDAASEAGPIFTSAITNLTISDGLSILQGTNPAVSKKNSEFDSTAATAYLRSTTYDQLSDAFSPKINTSLDKK
;
A
#
# COMPACT_ATOMS: atom_id res chain seq x y z
N MET A 1 -52.18 35.43 -21.85
CA MET A 1 -51.67 34.27 -22.61
C MET A 1 -50.21 33.90 -22.39
N LYS A 2 -49.33 34.79 -21.90
CA LYS A 2 -47.92 34.45 -21.64
C LYS A 2 -47.71 33.66 -20.33
N ILE A 3 -48.48 33.93 -19.29
CA ILE A 3 -48.34 33.31 -17.94
C ILE A 3 -48.78 31.82 -17.96
N VAL A 4 -49.81 31.47 -18.68
CA VAL A 4 -50.30 30.07 -18.82
C VAL A 4 -49.29 29.18 -19.55
N ARG A 5 -48.54 29.75 -20.50
CA ARG A 5 -47.53 29.03 -21.28
C ARG A 5 -46.27 28.71 -20.45
N THR A 6 -45.96 29.59 -19.49
CA THR A 6 -44.79 29.39 -18.57
C THR A 6 -45.11 28.32 -17.51
N PHE A 7 -46.32 28.25 -17.00
CA PHE A 7 -46.77 27.21 -16.07
C PHE A 7 -46.86 25.82 -16.72
N LEU A 8 -47.19 25.73 -17.99
CA LEU A 8 -47.25 24.46 -18.74
C LEU A 8 -45.85 23.88 -18.99
N LEU A 9 -44.81 24.72 -19.15
CA LEU A 9 -43.40 24.29 -19.32
C LEU A 9 -42.75 23.81 -18.02
N ILE A 10 -43.16 24.36 -16.87
CA ILE A 10 -42.63 23.93 -15.56
C ILE A 10 -43.25 22.58 -15.13
N ALA A 11 -44.51 22.29 -15.53
CA ALA A 11 -45.17 21.03 -15.22
C ALA A 11 -44.61 19.81 -15.98
N LEU A 12 -43.85 20.03 -17.09
CA LEU A 12 -43.29 18.95 -17.92
C LEU A 12 -41.89 18.49 -17.44
N ILE A 13 -41.22 19.24 -16.50
CA ILE A 13 -39.90 18.93 -16.04
C ILE A 13 -39.92 18.15 -14.70
N SER A 14 -41.08 18.04 -14.07
CA SER A 14 -41.25 17.46 -12.72
C SER A 14 -41.14 15.91 -12.58
N PRO A 15 -41.27 15.04 -13.59
CA PRO A 15 -41.20 13.59 -13.37
C PRO A 15 -39.80 12.97 -13.45
N PHE A 16 -38.75 13.76 -13.73
CA PHE A 16 -37.41 13.17 -13.91
C PHE A 16 -36.56 13.04 -12.64
N PHE A 17 -37.03 13.53 -11.48
CA PHE A 17 -36.27 13.47 -10.24
C PHE A 17 -36.60 12.32 -9.28
N GLN A 18 -37.51 11.41 -9.65
CA GLN A 18 -37.90 10.29 -8.78
C GLN A 18 -37.19 8.95 -9.07
N ALA A 19 -36.19 8.93 -9.96
CA ALA A 19 -35.53 7.67 -10.36
C ALA A 19 -34.29 7.27 -9.53
N CYS A 20 -33.97 7.98 -8.44
CA CYS A 20 -32.78 7.69 -7.64
C CYS A 20 -33.04 7.04 -6.27
N ASP A 21 -34.30 6.86 -5.84
CA ASP A 21 -34.58 6.34 -4.50
C ASP A 21 -34.70 4.79 -4.41
N GLU A 22 -34.84 4.10 -5.55
CA GLU A 22 -35.01 2.65 -5.55
C GLU A 22 -33.72 1.84 -5.64
N PHE A 23 -32.57 2.50 -5.86
CA PHE A 23 -31.29 1.78 -5.99
C PHE A 23 -30.57 1.52 -4.65
N PHE A 24 -31.02 2.12 -3.55
CA PHE A 24 -30.43 1.97 -2.21
C PHE A 24 -31.28 1.24 -1.18
N SER A 25 -32.45 0.70 -1.55
CA SER A 25 -33.18 -0.18 -0.64
C SER A 25 -32.65 -1.61 -0.75
N THR A 26 -31.43 -1.85 -0.28
CA THR A 26 -30.99 -3.19 0.11
C THR A 26 -31.70 -3.51 1.41
N GLU A 27 -32.83 -4.21 1.32
CA GLU A 27 -33.58 -4.73 2.47
C GLU A 27 -32.82 -5.78 3.29
N ASN A 28 -31.56 -6.03 2.96
CA ASN A 28 -30.73 -6.99 3.68
C ASN A 28 -29.35 -6.35 3.97
N PRO A 29 -29.07 -5.96 5.22
CA PRO A 29 -27.75 -5.47 5.58
C PRO A 29 -26.72 -6.56 5.30
N LEU A 30 -25.54 -6.18 4.80
CA LEU A 30 -24.43 -7.09 4.57
C LEU A 30 -24.10 -7.86 5.85
N THR A 31 -23.90 -9.14 5.72
CA THR A 31 -23.43 -9.99 6.81
C THR A 31 -21.94 -9.69 7.10
N ASP A 32 -21.51 -9.97 8.33
CA ASP A 32 -20.08 -9.85 8.69
C ASP A 32 -19.18 -10.64 7.73
N SER A 33 -19.64 -11.80 7.27
CA SER A 33 -18.91 -12.62 6.29
C SER A 33 -18.72 -11.89 4.96
N GLU A 34 -19.75 -11.26 4.41
CA GLU A 34 -19.68 -10.50 3.14
C GLU A 34 -18.79 -9.26 3.28
N ILE A 35 -18.85 -8.58 4.42
CA ILE A 35 -18.01 -7.44 4.71
C ILE A 35 -16.54 -7.88 4.74
N ILE A 36 -16.22 -8.98 5.40
CA ILE A 36 -14.84 -9.48 5.49
C ILE A 36 -14.34 -10.02 4.16
N GLU A 37 -15.17 -10.65 3.36
CA GLU A 37 -14.83 -11.06 2.00
C GLU A 37 -14.48 -9.84 1.12
N GLY A 38 -15.25 -8.77 1.23
CA GLY A 38 -14.94 -7.48 0.59
C GLY A 38 -13.61 -6.90 1.06
N LEU A 39 -13.33 -6.93 2.37
CA LEU A 39 -12.04 -6.48 2.93
C LEU A 39 -10.87 -7.32 2.38
N LYS A 40 -10.98 -8.65 2.40
CA LYS A 40 -9.96 -9.54 1.84
C LYS A 40 -9.70 -9.24 0.37
N THR A 41 -10.75 -9.08 -0.43
CA THR A 41 -10.66 -8.75 -1.84
C THR A 41 -9.92 -7.43 -2.05
N ALA A 42 -10.27 -6.39 -1.30
CA ALA A 42 -9.60 -5.09 -1.37
C ALA A 42 -8.11 -5.18 -1.01
N LEU A 43 -7.78 -5.93 0.06
CA LEU A 43 -6.39 -6.15 0.47
C LEU A 43 -5.59 -6.94 -0.57
N LEU A 44 -6.18 -7.98 -1.18
CA LEU A 44 -5.52 -8.74 -2.25
C LEU A 44 -5.24 -7.89 -3.48
N VAL A 45 -6.23 -7.13 -3.96
CA VAL A 45 -6.06 -6.20 -5.10
C VAL A 45 -4.99 -5.15 -4.81
N GLY A 46 -5.00 -4.60 -3.59
CA GLY A 46 -3.98 -3.63 -3.14
C GLY A 46 -2.59 -4.24 -3.08
N THR A 47 -2.47 -5.48 -2.60
CA THR A 47 -1.21 -6.23 -2.54
C THR A 47 -0.66 -6.50 -3.94
N ASP A 48 -1.47 -7.05 -4.83
CA ASP A 48 -1.07 -7.34 -6.21
C ASP A 48 -0.60 -6.09 -6.94
N SER A 49 -1.34 -5.00 -6.80
CA SER A 49 -0.98 -3.70 -7.39
C SER A 49 0.34 -3.15 -6.81
N SER A 50 0.54 -3.26 -5.51
CA SER A 50 1.75 -2.81 -4.82
C SER A 50 2.96 -3.63 -5.26
N VAL A 51 2.86 -4.96 -5.25
CA VAL A 51 3.93 -5.86 -5.70
C VAL A 51 4.27 -5.60 -7.16
N ALA A 52 3.27 -5.51 -8.04
CA ALA A 52 3.49 -5.23 -9.47
C ALA A 52 4.18 -3.87 -9.71
N THR A 53 3.93 -2.89 -8.85
CA THR A 53 4.54 -1.56 -8.96
C THR A 53 5.96 -1.54 -8.41
N THR A 54 6.21 -2.16 -7.27
CA THR A 54 7.49 -2.12 -6.57
C THR A 54 8.52 -3.09 -7.14
N SER A 55 8.09 -4.26 -7.65
CA SER A 55 8.99 -5.28 -8.21
C SER A 55 9.49 -4.99 -9.64
N ARG A 56 8.93 -3.98 -10.31
CA ARG A 56 9.41 -3.59 -11.65
C ARG A 56 10.72 -2.81 -11.57
N ALA A 57 11.49 -2.82 -12.65
CA ALA A 57 12.72 -2.03 -12.76
C ALA A 57 12.47 -0.54 -12.44
N ASN A 58 13.23 0.00 -11.51
CA ASN A 58 13.09 1.33 -10.93
C ASN A 58 11.75 1.55 -10.17
N GLY A 59 11.13 0.51 -9.67
CA GLY A 59 9.90 0.59 -8.86
C GLY A 59 10.13 1.27 -7.52
N PHE A 60 11.31 1.06 -6.91
CA PHE A 60 11.78 1.79 -5.74
C PHE A 60 12.63 3.01 -6.11
N TYR A 61 13.61 2.83 -6.99
CA TYR A 61 14.61 3.87 -7.25
C TYR A 61 14.03 5.19 -7.77
N LYS A 62 13.00 5.15 -8.62
CA LYS A 62 12.36 6.35 -9.20
C LYS A 62 11.20 6.90 -8.40
N ASP A 63 10.79 6.24 -7.34
CA ASP A 63 9.75 6.72 -6.45
C ASP A 63 10.39 7.41 -5.24
N GLU A 64 10.24 8.71 -5.14
CA GLU A 64 10.90 9.50 -4.10
C GLU A 64 10.36 9.22 -2.69
N VAL A 65 9.19 8.61 -2.57
CA VAL A 65 8.55 8.30 -1.28
C VAL A 65 9.14 7.01 -0.69
N ILE A 66 9.43 6.01 -1.54
CA ILE A 66 9.90 4.69 -1.10
C ILE A 66 11.36 4.40 -1.46
N LYS A 67 12.02 5.31 -2.18
CA LYS A 67 13.43 5.19 -2.55
C LYS A 67 14.30 4.97 -1.31
N ILE A 68 15.09 3.91 -1.33
CA ILE A 68 16.02 3.57 -0.26
C ILE A 68 17.30 4.39 -0.46
N LEU A 69 17.63 5.19 0.53
CA LEU A 69 18.87 5.96 0.61
C LEU A 69 19.92 5.18 1.42
N LEU A 70 21.13 5.73 1.50
CA LEU A 70 22.14 5.18 2.40
C LEU A 70 21.68 5.28 3.86
N PRO A 71 22.08 4.34 4.71
CA PRO A 71 21.73 4.37 6.12
C PRO A 71 22.35 5.58 6.84
N PRO A 72 21.79 6.04 7.97
CA PRO A 72 22.26 7.23 8.70
C PRO A 72 23.75 7.19 9.07
N GLU A 73 24.32 6.01 9.25
CA GLU A 73 25.76 5.82 9.54
C GLU A 73 26.64 6.29 8.37
N ALA A 74 26.08 6.39 7.17
CA ALA A 74 26.78 6.89 5.97
C ALA A 74 26.52 8.38 5.69
N ASP A 75 25.79 9.10 6.53
CA ASP A 75 25.43 10.51 6.31
C ASP A 75 26.66 11.39 6.08
N ILE A 76 27.75 11.18 6.83
CA ILE A 76 29.00 11.92 6.66
C ILE A 76 29.59 11.76 5.26
N ILE A 77 29.43 10.58 4.66
CA ILE A 77 29.89 10.29 3.29
C ILE A 77 28.96 11.01 2.30
N TYR A 78 27.67 10.93 2.53
CA TYR A 78 26.65 11.56 1.66
C TYR A 78 26.72 13.08 1.68
N GLU A 79 26.93 13.70 2.83
CA GLU A 79 27.10 15.15 2.96
C GLU A 79 28.35 15.67 2.24
N ASN A 80 29.42 14.89 2.20
CA ASN A 80 30.65 15.23 1.54
C ASN A 80 30.72 14.83 0.06
N ARG A 81 29.67 14.27 -0.54
CA ARG A 81 29.67 13.76 -1.91
C ARG A 81 30.05 14.80 -2.98
N ASN A 82 29.80 16.08 -2.70
CA ASN A 82 30.13 17.20 -3.60
C ASN A 82 31.51 17.83 -3.32
N ASN A 83 32.30 17.28 -2.39
CA ASN A 83 33.64 17.77 -2.12
C ASN A 83 34.54 17.53 -3.35
N PRO A 84 35.22 18.55 -3.90
CA PRO A 84 35.98 18.41 -5.15
C PRO A 84 37.08 17.33 -5.08
N LEU A 85 37.71 17.13 -3.92
CA LEU A 85 38.72 16.09 -3.74
C LEU A 85 38.10 14.68 -3.78
N LEU A 86 36.92 14.51 -3.21
CA LEU A 86 36.20 13.24 -3.17
C LEU A 86 35.52 12.93 -4.50
N THR A 87 35.01 13.94 -5.19
CA THR A 87 34.48 13.79 -6.54
C THR A 87 35.59 13.40 -7.52
N ALA A 88 36.82 13.95 -7.37
CA ALA A 88 37.95 13.60 -8.22
C ALA A 88 38.34 12.10 -8.15
N ILE A 89 38.03 11.42 -7.02
CA ILE A 89 38.22 9.96 -6.86
C ILE A 89 36.95 9.15 -7.15
N GLY A 90 35.87 9.80 -7.64
CA GLY A 90 34.61 9.17 -8.05
C GLY A 90 33.71 8.74 -6.88
N LEU A 91 33.81 9.40 -5.72
CA LEU A 91 32.96 9.05 -4.56
C LEU A 91 31.49 9.29 -4.83
N ASP A 92 31.13 10.36 -5.51
CA ASP A 92 29.77 10.70 -5.93
C ASP A 92 29.13 9.55 -6.72
N LYS A 93 29.87 9.03 -7.71
CA LYS A 93 29.43 7.89 -8.51
C LYS A 93 29.28 6.62 -7.68
N LYS A 94 30.20 6.33 -6.77
CA LYS A 94 30.12 5.16 -5.90
C LYS A 94 28.91 5.21 -4.95
N ILE A 95 28.56 6.39 -4.45
CA ILE A 95 27.36 6.61 -3.63
C ILE A 95 26.09 6.32 -4.46
N GLU A 96 26.02 6.87 -5.68
CA GLU A 96 24.88 6.65 -6.56
C GLU A 96 24.73 5.18 -6.97
N ASP A 97 25.84 4.51 -7.30
CA ASP A 97 25.87 3.08 -7.62
C ASP A 97 25.41 2.21 -6.42
N ALA A 98 25.77 2.60 -5.18
CA ALA A 98 25.32 1.93 -3.98
C ALA A 98 23.81 2.11 -3.74
N ILE A 99 23.28 3.32 -3.88
CA ILE A 99 21.84 3.62 -3.78
C ILE A 99 21.07 2.84 -4.84
N LEU A 100 21.56 2.82 -6.08
CA LEU A 100 20.96 2.05 -7.15
C LEU A 100 20.95 0.55 -6.86
N ALA A 101 22.03 0.01 -6.32
CA ALA A 101 22.14 -1.41 -5.95
C ALA A 101 21.16 -1.79 -4.82
N LEU A 102 21.03 -0.94 -3.78
CA LEU A 102 20.06 -1.15 -2.69
C LEU A 102 18.63 -1.17 -3.21
N ASN A 103 18.26 -0.22 -4.05
CA ASN A 103 16.91 -0.16 -4.61
C ASN A 103 16.62 -1.33 -5.57
N ALA A 104 17.57 -1.71 -6.42
CA ALA A 104 17.43 -2.89 -7.27
C ALA A 104 17.27 -4.19 -6.46
N ALA A 105 18.00 -4.31 -5.34
CA ALA A 105 17.85 -5.44 -4.43
C ALA A 105 16.45 -5.47 -3.78
N ALA A 106 15.90 -4.32 -3.43
CA ALA A 106 14.53 -4.21 -2.91
C ALA A 106 13.48 -4.56 -3.96
N GLU A 107 13.69 -4.15 -5.22
CA GLU A 107 12.83 -4.50 -6.36
C GLU A 107 12.82 -6.02 -6.61
N ASP A 108 13.98 -6.66 -6.59
CA ASP A 108 14.11 -8.11 -6.71
C ASP A 108 13.41 -8.86 -5.56
N ALA A 109 13.53 -8.34 -4.33
CA ALA A 109 12.91 -8.93 -3.15
C ALA A 109 11.38 -8.72 -3.13
N ALA A 110 10.87 -7.60 -3.63
CA ALA A 110 9.45 -7.25 -3.60
C ALA A 110 8.56 -8.30 -4.29
N SER A 111 9.08 -9.00 -5.32
CA SER A 111 8.34 -10.08 -5.99
C SER A 111 7.99 -11.25 -5.07
N GLU A 112 8.79 -11.51 -4.03
CA GLU A 112 8.57 -12.59 -3.07
C GLU A 112 7.48 -12.25 -2.03
N ALA A 113 7.12 -10.97 -1.90
CA ALA A 113 6.12 -10.52 -0.93
C ALA A 113 4.68 -10.95 -1.28
N GLY A 114 4.35 -11.04 -2.56
CA GLY A 114 3.00 -11.34 -3.03
C GLY A 114 2.39 -12.59 -2.40
N PRO A 115 3.00 -13.78 -2.56
CA PRO A 115 2.49 -15.02 -1.97
C PRO A 115 2.37 -14.97 -0.44
N ILE A 116 3.30 -14.29 0.25
CA ILE A 116 3.31 -14.16 1.70
C ILE A 116 2.12 -13.33 2.19
N PHE A 117 1.87 -12.17 1.59
CA PHE A 117 0.72 -11.33 1.90
C PHE A 117 -0.60 -12.01 1.52
N THR A 118 -0.65 -12.66 0.34
CA THR A 118 -1.84 -13.41 -0.09
C THR A 118 -2.21 -14.48 0.93
N SER A 119 -1.23 -15.22 1.44
CA SER A 119 -1.46 -16.22 2.49
C SER A 119 -2.01 -15.60 3.77
N ALA A 120 -1.41 -14.51 4.26
CA ALA A 120 -1.86 -13.82 5.47
C ALA A 120 -3.28 -13.26 5.32
N ILE A 121 -3.61 -12.65 4.17
CA ILE A 121 -4.94 -12.09 3.90
C ILE A 121 -5.99 -13.20 3.78
N THR A 122 -5.69 -14.28 3.09
CA THR A 122 -6.61 -15.41 2.92
C THR A 122 -6.96 -16.04 4.27
N ASN A 123 -5.98 -16.15 5.17
CA ASN A 123 -6.15 -16.71 6.51
C ASN A 123 -6.76 -15.73 7.53
N LEU A 124 -7.06 -14.50 7.15
CA LEU A 124 -7.72 -13.51 8.01
C LEU A 124 -9.07 -14.07 8.49
N THR A 125 -9.29 -14.11 9.80
CA THR A 125 -10.57 -14.54 10.35
C THR A 125 -11.61 -13.41 10.30
N ILE A 126 -12.90 -13.75 10.45
CA ILE A 126 -13.96 -12.74 10.53
C ILE A 126 -13.71 -11.79 11.72
N SER A 127 -13.31 -12.34 12.88
CA SER A 127 -13.01 -11.55 14.08
C SER A 127 -11.85 -10.57 13.85
N ASP A 128 -10.76 -11.01 13.20
CA ASP A 128 -9.61 -10.16 12.90
C ASP A 128 -10.01 -9.04 11.94
N GLY A 129 -10.76 -9.38 10.89
CA GLY A 129 -11.22 -8.41 9.91
C GLY A 129 -12.14 -7.35 10.51
N LEU A 130 -13.07 -7.73 11.38
CA LEU A 130 -13.92 -6.79 12.11
C LEU A 130 -13.10 -5.89 13.03
N SER A 131 -12.09 -6.44 13.71
CA SER A 131 -11.17 -5.65 14.53
C SER A 131 -10.41 -4.62 13.71
N ILE A 132 -9.89 -5.01 12.54
CA ILE A 132 -9.20 -4.10 11.61
C ILE A 132 -10.14 -2.98 11.15
N LEU A 133 -11.37 -3.30 10.78
CA LEU A 133 -12.37 -2.31 10.35
C LEU A 133 -12.76 -1.34 11.49
N GLN A 134 -12.65 -1.78 12.74
CA GLN A 134 -12.83 -0.94 13.92
C GLN A 134 -11.58 -0.13 14.32
N GLY A 135 -10.52 -0.18 13.50
CA GLY A 135 -9.26 0.48 13.81
C GLY A 135 -8.50 -0.17 14.97
N THR A 136 -8.62 -1.49 15.13
CA THR A 136 -7.92 -2.25 16.17
C THR A 136 -7.03 -3.32 15.51
N ASN A 137 -5.75 -3.38 15.91
CA ASN A 137 -4.86 -4.45 15.46
C ASN A 137 -5.14 -5.73 16.27
N PRO A 138 -5.66 -6.82 15.64
CA PRO A 138 -5.98 -8.06 16.35
C PRO A 138 -4.74 -8.80 16.90
N ALA A 139 -3.55 -8.54 16.34
CA ALA A 139 -2.30 -9.14 16.82
C ALA A 139 -1.74 -8.48 18.09
N VAL A 140 -2.35 -7.39 18.58
CA VAL A 140 -1.91 -6.67 19.78
C VAL A 140 -3.01 -6.68 20.83
N SER A 141 -2.71 -7.25 21.99
CA SER A 141 -3.67 -7.39 23.12
C SER A 141 -4.14 -6.06 23.74
N LYS A 142 -3.56 -4.93 23.37
CA LYS A 142 -3.97 -3.60 23.87
C LYS A 142 -5.06 -3.03 22.97
N LYS A 143 -6.27 -3.01 23.48
CA LYS A 143 -7.38 -2.29 22.85
C LYS A 143 -7.15 -0.78 23.06
N ASN A 144 -6.64 -0.11 22.02
CA ASN A 144 -6.63 1.34 21.99
C ASN A 144 -8.07 1.82 21.86
N SER A 145 -8.42 2.84 22.64
CA SER A 145 -9.76 3.45 22.59
C SER A 145 -9.94 4.37 21.37
N GLU A 146 -8.88 4.60 20.60
CA GLU A 146 -8.86 5.48 19.43
C GLU A 146 -8.75 4.63 18.16
N PHE A 147 -9.44 5.06 17.10
CA PHE A 147 -9.43 4.41 15.79
C PHE A 147 -8.04 4.51 15.17
N ASP A 148 -7.42 3.36 14.87
CA ASP A 148 -6.15 3.27 14.18
C ASP A 148 -6.36 3.00 12.69
N SER A 149 -6.15 4.01 11.85
CA SER A 149 -6.24 3.88 10.38
C SER A 149 -5.17 2.96 9.78
N THR A 150 -4.14 2.59 10.56
CA THR A 150 -3.06 1.68 10.13
C THR A 150 -3.25 0.23 10.61
N ALA A 151 -4.38 -0.09 11.22
CA ALA A 151 -4.64 -1.42 11.82
C ALA A 151 -4.41 -2.59 10.85
N ALA A 152 -4.82 -2.47 9.59
CA ALA A 152 -4.57 -3.48 8.56
C ALA A 152 -3.07 -3.65 8.27
N THR A 153 -2.33 -2.55 8.15
CA THR A 153 -0.87 -2.58 7.94
C THR A 153 -0.15 -3.20 9.14
N ALA A 154 -0.56 -2.83 10.34
CA ALA A 154 0.00 -3.38 11.58
C ALA A 154 -0.28 -4.88 11.71
N TYR A 155 -1.48 -5.33 11.35
CA TYR A 155 -1.82 -6.77 11.28
C TYR A 155 -0.92 -7.51 10.27
N LEU A 156 -0.85 -7.04 9.03
CA LEU A 156 -0.02 -7.67 8.01
C LEU A 156 1.45 -7.70 8.44
N ARG A 157 1.98 -6.61 8.98
CA ARG A 157 3.35 -6.58 9.51
C ARG A 157 3.58 -7.65 10.57
N SER A 158 2.69 -7.78 11.54
CA SER A 158 2.87 -8.74 12.64
C SER A 158 2.76 -10.20 12.21
N THR A 159 1.98 -10.47 11.15
CA THR A 159 1.75 -11.84 10.66
C THR A 159 2.72 -12.28 9.56
N THR A 160 3.42 -11.34 8.91
CA THR A 160 4.29 -11.64 7.75
C THR A 160 5.76 -11.28 7.96
N TYR A 161 6.12 -10.55 9.02
CA TYR A 161 7.46 -9.98 9.20
C TYR A 161 8.57 -11.01 9.08
N ASP A 162 8.47 -12.12 9.81
CA ASP A 162 9.51 -13.16 9.81
C ASP A 162 9.64 -13.83 8.44
N GLN A 163 8.52 -14.18 7.81
CA GLN A 163 8.50 -14.79 6.48
C GLN A 163 9.08 -13.85 5.40
N LEU A 164 8.76 -12.57 5.47
CA LEU A 164 9.33 -11.56 4.57
C LEU A 164 10.84 -11.41 4.81
N SER A 165 11.29 -11.37 6.06
CA SER A 165 12.71 -11.29 6.41
C SER A 165 13.49 -12.46 5.87
N ASP A 166 12.97 -13.68 6.02
CA ASP A 166 13.59 -14.91 5.53
C ASP A 166 13.62 -14.98 3.99
N ALA A 167 12.57 -14.50 3.33
CA ALA A 167 12.49 -14.47 1.87
C ALA A 167 13.40 -13.38 1.26
N PHE A 168 13.47 -12.20 1.88
CA PHE A 168 14.19 -11.04 1.35
C PHE A 168 15.69 -11.12 1.56
N SER A 169 16.16 -11.60 2.72
CA SER A 169 17.59 -11.63 3.06
C SER A 169 18.47 -12.30 1.99
N PRO A 170 18.16 -13.50 1.46
CA PRO A 170 18.97 -14.12 0.40
C PRO A 170 18.89 -13.37 -0.93
N LYS A 171 17.74 -12.75 -1.28
CA LYS A 171 17.59 -11.98 -2.50
C LYS A 171 18.42 -10.70 -2.46
N ILE A 172 18.35 -9.97 -1.36
CA ILE A 172 19.12 -8.75 -1.13
C ILE A 172 20.61 -9.05 -1.20
N ASN A 173 21.09 -10.08 -0.48
CA ASN A 173 22.50 -10.47 -0.52
C ASN A 173 22.95 -10.82 -1.95
N THR A 174 22.17 -11.64 -2.69
CA THR A 174 22.50 -12.02 -4.05
C THR A 174 22.56 -10.81 -5.00
N SER A 175 21.68 -9.83 -4.82
CA SER A 175 21.63 -8.63 -5.67
C SER A 175 22.78 -7.67 -5.35
N LEU A 176 23.19 -7.57 -4.09
CA LEU A 176 24.35 -6.77 -3.69
C LEU A 176 25.68 -7.41 -4.12
N ASP A 177 25.78 -8.73 -4.09
CA ASP A 177 27.01 -9.46 -4.49
C ASP A 177 27.30 -9.39 -6.00
N LYS A 178 26.30 -9.08 -6.83
CA LYS A 178 26.43 -8.94 -8.29
C LYS A 178 27.05 -7.61 -8.75
N LYS A 179 27.25 -6.67 -7.84
CA LYS A 179 27.73 -5.32 -8.10
C LYS A 179 29.13 -5.09 -7.57
#